data_47d0bfa4a09f2d79a083207e92c58eaf
#
_entry.id   47d0bfa4a09f2d79a083207e92c58eaf
#
_cell.length_a   1.000
_cell.length_b   1.000
_cell.length_c   1.000
_cell.angle_alpha   90.00
_cell.angle_beta   90.00
_cell.angle_gamma   90.00
#
_symmetry.space_group_name_H-M   'P 1'
#
loop_
_entity.id
_entity.type
_entity.pdbx_description
1 polymer ?
#
loop_
_entity_poly.entity_id
_entity_poly.type
_entity_poly.pdbx_seq_one_letter_code
_entity_poly.pdbx_strand_id
1 'polypeptide(L)'
;VYNNGCLDFIQLEMQAAGLIPWQIDLHNPSFSAVADAVGIKGFLLDKSSQVDQMVQTFLNYPGPALLDAHVDRDALALPPYISVGQAADFSLSMMKQTFTGEIKQVWNTLAGNRKLFKP
;
A
#
# COMPACT_ATOMS: atom_id res chain seq x y z
N VAL A 1 5.67 4.45 10.16
CA VAL A 1 5.94 3.59 8.99
C VAL A 1 4.60 3.19 8.38
N TYR A 2 4.41 3.40 7.08
CA TYR A 2 3.31 2.78 6.32
C TYR A 2 3.81 1.46 5.77
N ASN A 3 3.23 0.36 6.24
CA ASN A 3 3.67 -0.99 5.94
C ASN A 3 2.62 -1.71 5.10
N ASN A 4 2.81 -1.73 3.79
CA ASN A 4 1.96 -2.47 2.84
C ASN A 4 2.58 -3.79 2.37
N GLY A 5 3.77 -4.15 2.83
CA GLY A 5 4.49 -5.36 2.41
C GLY A 5 4.89 -5.38 0.94
N CYS A 6 4.99 -4.22 0.29
CA CYS A 6 5.20 -4.13 -1.15
C CYS A 6 6.07 -2.92 -1.53
N LEU A 7 6.78 -3.04 -2.65
CA LEU A 7 7.41 -1.94 -3.36
C LEU A 7 6.36 -1.23 -4.24
N ASP A 8 5.46 -0.49 -3.61
CA ASP A 8 4.24 0.04 -4.21
C ASP A 8 4.50 0.96 -5.41
N PHE A 9 5.45 1.89 -5.30
CA PHE A 9 5.82 2.76 -6.43
C PHE A 9 6.40 1.98 -7.62
N ILE A 10 7.20 0.94 -7.36
CA ILE A 10 7.70 0.05 -8.41
C ILE A 10 6.56 -0.72 -9.07
N GLN A 11 5.62 -1.23 -8.26
CA GLN A 11 4.40 -1.85 -8.78
C GLN A 11 3.64 -0.92 -9.72
N LEU A 12 3.42 0.33 -9.29
CA LEU A 12 2.70 1.32 -10.08
C LEU A 12 3.44 1.66 -11.39
N GLU A 13 4.75 1.84 -11.33
CA GLU A 13 5.58 2.12 -12.52
C GLU A 13 5.55 0.96 -13.52
N MET A 14 5.66 -0.29 -13.05
CA MET A 14 5.53 -1.47 -13.91
C MET A 14 4.15 -1.53 -14.57
N GLN A 15 3.08 -1.29 -13.81
CA GLN A 15 1.71 -1.26 -14.34
C GLN A 15 1.52 -0.11 -15.34
N ALA A 16 2.06 1.08 -15.06
CA ALA A 16 2.01 2.23 -15.96
C ALA A 16 2.81 2.03 -17.26
N ALA A 17 3.77 1.09 -17.27
CA ALA A 17 4.50 0.63 -18.45
C ALA A 17 3.84 -0.58 -19.15
N GLY A 18 2.63 -1.00 -18.73
CA GLY A 18 1.92 -2.16 -19.29
C GLY A 18 2.55 -3.51 -18.93
N LEU A 19 3.40 -3.55 -17.88
CA LEU A 19 4.05 -4.77 -17.39
C LEU A 19 3.23 -5.43 -16.28
N ILE A 20 3.41 -6.74 -16.12
CA ILE A 20 2.91 -7.45 -14.95
C ILE A 20 3.88 -7.20 -13.79
N PRO A 21 3.40 -6.78 -12.60
CA PRO A 21 4.26 -6.59 -11.43
C PRO A 21 4.98 -7.89 -11.07
N TRP A 22 6.29 -7.79 -10.81
CA TRP A 22 7.12 -8.95 -10.48
C TRP A 22 8.20 -8.59 -9.48
N GLN A 23 8.46 -9.48 -8.50
CA GLN A 23 9.48 -9.31 -7.46
C GLN A 23 9.31 -8.02 -6.62
N ILE A 24 8.06 -7.65 -6.34
CA ILE A 24 7.70 -6.44 -5.59
C ILE A 24 7.34 -6.72 -4.12
N ASP A 25 7.25 -8.00 -3.73
CA ASP A 25 6.87 -8.41 -2.39
C ASP A 25 8.00 -8.16 -1.39
N LEU A 26 7.64 -7.61 -0.23
CA LEU A 26 8.52 -7.41 0.90
C LEU A 26 8.08 -8.27 2.10
N HIS A 27 9.01 -9.02 2.67
CA HIS A 27 8.83 -9.71 3.95
C HIS A 27 9.36 -8.81 5.07
N ASN A 28 8.54 -7.87 5.48
CA ASN A 28 8.91 -6.90 6.50
C ASN A 28 8.88 -7.52 7.91
N PRO A 29 9.82 -7.14 8.79
CA PRO A 29 9.69 -7.43 10.21
C PRO A 29 8.53 -6.62 10.82
N SER A 30 8.14 -6.93 12.05
CA SER A 30 7.32 -6.04 12.85
C SER A 30 8.15 -4.80 13.21
N PHE A 31 7.88 -3.66 12.56
CA PHE A 31 8.62 -2.43 12.84
C PHE A 31 8.35 -1.91 14.26
N SER A 32 7.17 -2.16 14.81
CA SER A 32 6.87 -1.84 16.22
C SER A 32 7.75 -2.65 17.18
N ALA A 33 7.97 -3.94 16.93
CA ALA A 33 8.87 -4.77 17.73
C ALA A 33 10.35 -4.34 17.55
N VAL A 34 10.77 -3.96 16.36
CA VAL A 34 12.10 -3.40 16.13
C VAL A 34 12.30 -2.10 16.91
N ALA A 35 11.29 -1.23 16.95
CA ALA A 35 11.33 0.00 17.74
C ALA A 35 11.50 -0.30 19.23
N ASP A 36 10.70 -1.21 19.79
CA ASP A 36 10.80 -1.64 21.20
C ASP A 36 12.21 -2.22 21.52
N ALA A 37 12.76 -3.00 20.59
CA ALA A 37 14.10 -3.59 20.76
C ALA A 37 15.25 -2.58 20.85
N VAL A 38 15.08 -1.38 20.27
CA VAL A 38 16.06 -0.27 20.35
C VAL A 38 15.70 0.80 21.39
N GLY A 39 14.69 0.53 22.23
CA GLY A 39 14.27 1.44 23.31
C GLY A 39 13.36 2.59 22.87
N ILE A 40 12.75 2.49 21.70
CA ILE A 40 11.73 3.41 21.18
C ILE A 40 10.36 2.75 21.34
N LYS A 41 9.35 3.51 21.82
CA LYS A 41 8.01 2.93 21.97
C LYS A 41 7.40 2.55 20.63
N GLY A 42 7.17 1.24 20.41
CA GLY A 42 6.48 0.71 19.25
C GLY A 42 4.96 0.69 19.42
N PHE A 43 4.25 1.12 18.38
CA PHE A 43 2.79 1.00 18.26
C PHE A 43 2.47 0.24 16.98
N LEU A 44 1.51 -0.67 17.03
CA LEU A 44 1.01 -1.41 15.86
C LEU A 44 -0.42 -1.00 15.56
N LEU A 45 -0.68 -0.62 14.31
CA LEU A 45 -2.01 -0.32 13.79
C LEU A 45 -2.32 -1.28 12.62
N ASP A 46 -3.14 -2.30 12.89
CA ASP A 46 -3.52 -3.34 11.93
C ASP A 46 -5.03 -3.34 11.61
N LYS A 47 -5.82 -2.49 12.25
CA LYS A 47 -7.28 -2.41 12.09
C LYS A 47 -7.72 -0.98 11.81
N SER A 48 -8.46 -0.78 10.72
CA SER A 48 -9.01 0.53 10.35
C SER A 48 -9.93 1.13 11.42
N SER A 49 -10.64 0.31 12.19
CA SER A 49 -11.50 0.76 13.29
C SER A 49 -10.75 1.38 14.47
N GLN A 50 -9.43 1.19 14.55
CA GLN A 50 -8.58 1.69 15.64
C GLN A 50 -7.78 2.93 15.25
N VAL A 51 -7.92 3.44 14.02
CA VAL A 51 -7.09 4.54 13.49
C VAL A 51 -7.15 5.75 14.40
N ASP A 52 -8.33 6.27 14.69
CA ASP A 52 -8.48 7.51 15.47
C ASP A 52 -7.87 7.37 16.87
N GLN A 53 -8.19 6.28 17.56
CA GLN A 53 -7.69 6.02 18.92
C GLN A 53 -6.17 5.83 18.92
N MET A 54 -5.63 5.04 17.97
CA MET A 54 -4.21 4.74 17.90
C MET A 54 -3.39 5.98 17.55
N VAL A 55 -3.85 6.79 16.59
CA VAL A 55 -3.19 8.04 16.22
C VAL A 55 -3.15 9.01 17.40
N GLN A 56 -4.25 9.17 18.14
CA GLN A 56 -4.27 10.00 19.34
C GLN A 56 -3.31 9.49 20.42
N THR A 57 -3.30 8.18 20.66
CA THR A 57 -2.38 7.56 21.64
C THR A 57 -0.92 7.77 21.24
N PHE A 58 -0.60 7.57 19.95
CA PHE A 58 0.75 7.75 19.41
C PHE A 58 1.22 9.21 19.51
N LEU A 59 0.38 10.17 19.10
CA LEU A 59 0.74 11.60 19.13
C LEU A 59 0.88 12.15 20.55
N ASN A 60 0.14 11.61 21.54
CA ASN A 60 0.22 12.03 22.94
C ASN A 60 1.32 11.31 23.73
N TYR A 61 2.06 10.39 23.11
CA TYR A 61 3.14 9.72 23.81
C TYR A 61 4.31 10.67 24.08
N PRO A 62 4.81 10.78 25.34
CA PRO A 62 5.75 11.82 25.75
C PRO A 62 7.21 11.54 25.39
N GLY A 63 7.50 10.54 24.59
CA GLY A 63 8.85 10.12 24.23
C GLY A 63 8.99 9.76 22.75
N PRO A 64 10.17 9.28 22.33
CA PRO A 64 10.35 8.78 20.99
C PRO A 64 9.45 7.56 20.74
N ALA A 65 8.74 7.58 19.63
CA ALA A 65 7.78 6.51 19.29
C ALA A 65 7.77 6.24 17.80
N LEU A 66 7.42 5.00 17.43
CA LEU A 66 7.22 4.54 16.06
C LEU A 66 5.83 3.92 15.94
N LEU A 67 5.05 4.36 14.98
CA LEU A 67 3.80 3.73 14.59
C LEU A 67 4.04 2.88 13.34
N ASP A 68 3.87 1.55 13.47
CA ASP A 68 3.84 0.58 12.37
C ASP A 68 2.38 0.44 11.93
N ALA A 69 2.00 1.15 10.86
CA ALA A 69 0.65 1.14 10.33
C ALA A 69 0.58 0.21 9.13
N HIS A 70 -0.15 -0.89 9.27
CA HIS A 70 -0.45 -1.78 8.17
C HIS A 70 -1.50 -1.15 7.27
N VAL A 71 -1.14 -0.94 6.01
CA VAL A 71 -2.01 -0.31 5.01
C VAL A 71 -2.32 -1.27 3.88
N ASP A 72 -3.40 -0.97 3.16
CA ASP A 72 -3.81 -1.78 2.01
C ASP A 72 -2.74 -1.74 0.93
N ARG A 73 -2.27 -2.93 0.54
CA ARG A 73 -1.27 -3.13 -0.50
C ARG A 73 -1.74 -2.65 -1.88
N ASP A 74 -3.02 -2.80 -2.15
CA ASP A 74 -3.61 -2.52 -3.46
C ASP A 74 -4.16 -1.07 -3.57
N ALA A 75 -3.99 -0.26 -2.50
CA ALA A 75 -4.33 1.15 -2.51
C ALA A 75 -3.30 1.94 -3.33
N LEU A 76 -3.68 2.37 -4.53
CA LEU A 76 -2.79 3.08 -5.44
C LEU A 76 -2.51 4.51 -4.96
N ALA A 77 -1.25 4.85 -4.80
CA ALA A 77 -0.80 6.23 -4.65
C ALA A 77 -0.67 6.88 -6.04
N LEU A 78 -1.81 7.22 -6.66
CA LEU A 78 -1.82 7.78 -8.01
C LEU A 78 -1.12 9.14 -8.06
N PRO A 79 -0.28 9.38 -9.08
CA PRO A 79 0.29 10.71 -9.31
C PRO A 79 -0.83 11.70 -9.66
N PRO A 80 -0.65 13.01 -9.39
CA PRO A 80 -1.67 14.03 -9.63
C PRO A 80 -2.05 14.18 -11.09
N TYR A 81 -1.21 13.71 -12.00
CA TYR A 81 -1.44 13.71 -13.43
C TYR A 81 -1.13 12.35 -14.04
N ILE A 82 -2.08 11.79 -14.75
CA ILE A 82 -1.93 10.53 -15.50
C ILE A 82 -2.13 10.87 -16.98
N SER A 83 -1.13 10.57 -17.83
CA SER A 83 -1.26 10.72 -19.27
C SER A 83 -2.20 9.64 -19.85
N VAL A 84 -2.79 9.92 -21.02
CA VAL A 84 -3.65 8.95 -21.73
C VAL A 84 -2.86 7.66 -22.06
N GLY A 85 -1.57 7.79 -22.42
CA GLY A 85 -0.70 6.65 -22.65
C GLY A 85 -0.54 5.77 -21.40
N GLN A 86 -0.24 6.38 -20.25
CA GLN A 86 -0.12 5.65 -18.99
C GLN A 86 -1.43 4.96 -18.57
N ALA A 87 -2.58 5.59 -18.83
CA ALA A 87 -3.88 4.97 -18.57
C ALA A 87 -4.13 3.76 -19.47
N ALA A 88 -3.74 3.83 -20.75
CA ALA A 88 -3.84 2.71 -21.70
C ALA A 88 -2.91 1.56 -21.30
N ASP A 89 -1.66 1.86 -20.95
CA ASP A 89 -0.67 0.85 -20.53
C ASP A 89 -1.05 0.19 -19.20
N PHE A 90 -1.58 0.96 -18.24
CA PHE A 90 -2.12 0.44 -16.99
C PHE A 90 -3.30 -0.54 -17.26
N SER A 91 -4.21 -0.16 -18.15
CA SER A 91 -5.31 -1.04 -18.56
C SER A 91 -4.80 -2.32 -19.23
N LEU A 92 -3.77 -2.24 -20.05
CA LEU A 92 -3.11 -3.39 -20.67
C LEU A 92 -2.47 -4.30 -19.61
N SER A 93 -1.81 -3.73 -18.59
CA SER A 93 -1.27 -4.48 -17.46
C SER A 93 -2.37 -5.26 -16.72
N MET A 94 -3.49 -4.59 -16.40
CA MET A 94 -4.65 -5.24 -15.76
C MET A 94 -5.21 -6.39 -16.60
N MET A 95 -5.32 -6.20 -17.91
CA MET A 95 -5.74 -7.28 -18.82
C MET A 95 -4.78 -8.46 -18.79
N LYS A 96 -3.47 -8.21 -18.88
CA LYS A 96 -2.44 -9.26 -18.81
C LYS A 96 -2.54 -10.05 -17.50
N GLN A 97 -2.65 -9.37 -16.36
CA GLN A 97 -2.81 -10.00 -15.04
C GLN A 97 -4.08 -10.89 -14.99
N THR A 98 -5.17 -10.44 -15.61
CA THR A 98 -6.40 -11.25 -15.71
C THR A 98 -6.18 -12.55 -16.48
N PHE A 99 -5.44 -12.51 -17.59
CA PHE A 99 -5.13 -13.69 -18.39
C PHE A 99 -4.11 -14.63 -17.75
N THR A 100 -3.22 -14.13 -16.90
CA THR A 100 -2.25 -14.96 -16.17
C THR A 100 -2.78 -15.57 -14.88
N GLY A 101 -4.06 -15.35 -14.57
CA GLY A 101 -4.72 -15.94 -13.40
C GLY A 101 -4.67 -15.09 -12.13
N GLU A 102 -4.13 -13.88 -12.18
CA GLU A 102 -4.05 -12.95 -11.05
C GLU A 102 -5.32 -12.10 -10.88
N ILE A 103 -6.47 -12.67 -11.22
CA ILE A 103 -7.79 -12.02 -11.19
C ILE A 103 -8.09 -11.40 -9.82
N LYS A 104 -7.65 -12.06 -8.74
CA LYS A 104 -7.86 -11.57 -7.37
C LYS A 104 -7.17 -10.24 -7.13
N GLN A 105 -5.94 -10.06 -7.61
CA GLN A 105 -5.18 -8.82 -7.46
C GLN A 105 -5.84 -7.69 -8.26
N VAL A 106 -6.24 -7.96 -9.50
CA VAL A 106 -7.00 -7.00 -10.33
C VAL A 106 -8.27 -6.54 -9.62
N TRP A 107 -9.03 -7.50 -9.05
CA TRP A 107 -10.25 -7.19 -8.33
C TRP A 107 -10.01 -6.36 -7.07
N ASN A 108 -8.98 -6.69 -6.29
CA ASN A 108 -8.60 -5.94 -5.09
C ASN A 108 -8.20 -4.50 -5.43
N THR A 109 -7.37 -4.32 -6.47
CA THR A 109 -6.96 -2.99 -6.96
C THR A 109 -8.17 -2.15 -7.36
N LEU A 110 -9.11 -2.71 -8.12
CA LEU A 110 -10.33 -2.00 -8.52
C LEU A 110 -11.25 -1.70 -7.33
N ALA A 111 -11.43 -2.65 -6.43
CA ALA A 111 -12.30 -2.51 -5.27
C ALA A 111 -11.75 -1.50 -4.25
N GLY A 112 -10.45 -1.56 -3.95
CA GLY A 112 -9.76 -0.65 -3.04
C GLY A 112 -9.78 0.81 -3.53
N ASN A 113 -9.70 0.99 -4.84
CA ASN A 113 -9.60 2.30 -5.48
C ASN A 113 -10.91 2.83 -6.07
N ARG A 114 -12.04 2.16 -5.83
CA ARG A 114 -13.34 2.55 -6.40
C ARG A 114 -13.76 4.00 -6.16
N LYS A 115 -13.22 4.67 -5.13
CA LYS A 115 -13.49 6.08 -4.85
C LYS A 115 -12.83 7.01 -5.89
N LEU A 116 -11.75 6.56 -6.53
CA LEU A 116 -11.03 7.32 -7.56
C LEU A 116 -11.77 7.28 -8.91
N PHE A 117 -12.67 6.29 -9.12
CA PHE A 117 -13.44 6.11 -10.34
C PHE A 117 -14.89 6.60 -10.22
N LYS A 118 -15.26 7.28 -9.13
CA LYS A 118 -16.54 7.97 -9.05
C LYS A 118 -16.43 9.32 -9.76
N PRO A 119 -17.37 9.62 -10.69
CA PRO A 119 -17.45 10.93 -11.34
C PRO A 119 -17.74 12.05 -10.34
#